data_3267ab7871126d176d24640abc562da1
#
_entry.id   3267ab7871126d176d24640abc562da1
#
_cell.length_a   1.000
_cell.length_b   1.000
_cell.length_c   1.000
_cell.angle_alpha   90.00
_cell.angle_beta   90.00
_cell.angle_gamma   90.00
#
_symmetry.space_group_name_H-M   'P 1'
#
loop_
_entity.id
_entity.type
_entity.pdbx_description
1 polymer ?
#
loop_
_entity_poly.entity_id
_entity_poly.type
_entity_poly.pdbx_seq_one_letter_code
_entity_poly.pdbx_strand_id
1 'polypeptide(L)'
;MSHDRSHAMDHVVLVLFENRSLDNHLGHLYGPEDGKTFEGVIGKDLSNPIPEWAEHGAERQTVPFTVTDEMDAPNPDSGEEYFHTNTQLYNTLDEHNRFKLADAVTAPWNVPPRGSEPTMDGFVTDYISTFTSEVGRQPTYEEYAQIMTGYTPEHVPVLNGLARAFGVFDHWFSEAPSQTFMNRSFWTAGTSSGFVTNTPALKWTRENTAETLFDRLEAHGRTWKVYVLEPARVSFTGWIHICRV
;
A
#
# COMPACT_ATOMS: atom_id res chain seq x y z
N MET A 1 18.40 -28.38 -23.30
CA MET A 1 17.88 -27.62 -24.46
C MET A 1 17.82 -26.16 -24.04
N SER A 2 18.55 -25.26 -24.68
CA SER A 2 18.36 -23.83 -24.41
C SER A 2 17.03 -23.42 -25.06
N HIS A 3 16.07 -23.00 -24.25
CA HIS A 3 14.85 -22.43 -24.79
C HIS A 3 15.20 -21.11 -25.49
N ASP A 4 14.75 -20.96 -26.72
CA ASP A 4 14.83 -19.67 -27.42
C ASP A 4 14.00 -18.63 -26.66
N ARG A 5 14.65 -17.57 -26.19
CA ARG A 5 14.04 -16.48 -25.43
C ARG A 5 13.97 -15.15 -26.22
N SER A 6 14.20 -15.20 -27.54
CA SER A 6 14.22 -14.02 -28.40
C SER A 6 12.92 -13.20 -28.34
N HIS A 7 11.79 -13.86 -28.07
CA HIS A 7 10.46 -13.26 -27.95
C HIS A 7 9.95 -13.10 -26.51
N ALA A 8 10.78 -13.35 -25.49
CA ALA A 8 10.34 -13.32 -24.10
C ALA A 8 9.83 -11.96 -23.62
N MET A 9 10.22 -10.88 -24.30
CA MET A 9 9.82 -9.50 -24.00
C MET A 9 8.95 -8.84 -25.08
N ASP A 10 8.37 -9.63 -26.00
CA ASP A 10 7.47 -9.09 -27.03
C ASP A 10 6.18 -8.52 -26.40
N HIS A 11 5.76 -9.11 -25.29
CA HIS A 11 4.63 -8.64 -24.51
C HIS A 11 5.00 -8.58 -23.04
N VAL A 12 4.78 -7.44 -22.43
CA VAL A 12 4.97 -7.22 -20.99
C VAL A 12 3.62 -6.88 -20.37
N VAL A 13 3.19 -7.67 -19.40
CA VAL A 13 1.98 -7.40 -18.62
C VAL A 13 2.41 -7.02 -17.21
N LEU A 14 2.09 -5.81 -16.80
CA LEU A 14 2.32 -5.32 -15.46
C LEU A 14 1.01 -5.35 -14.69
N VAL A 15 1.02 -6.08 -13.57
CA VAL A 15 -0.11 -6.13 -12.64
C VAL A 15 0.28 -5.30 -11.44
N LEU A 16 -0.36 -4.15 -11.27
CA LEU A 16 -0.12 -3.22 -10.19
C LEU A 16 -1.37 -3.14 -9.31
N PHE A 17 -1.23 -3.60 -8.07
CA PHE A 17 -2.27 -3.48 -7.05
C PHE A 17 -1.97 -2.30 -6.11
N GLU A 18 -2.98 -1.88 -5.37
CA GLU A 18 -2.87 -0.85 -4.35
C GLU A 18 -3.81 -1.12 -3.18
N ASN A 19 -3.65 -0.32 -2.11
CA ASN A 19 -4.42 -0.33 -0.87
C ASN A 19 -4.24 -1.60 -0.03
N ARG A 20 -3.31 -2.48 -0.41
CA ARG A 20 -2.94 -3.67 0.36
C ARG A 20 -1.43 -3.90 0.26
N SER A 21 -0.81 -4.29 1.37
CA SER A 21 0.61 -4.60 1.39
C SER A 21 0.93 -5.90 0.66
N LEU A 22 2.20 -6.08 0.31
CA LEU A 22 2.71 -7.37 -0.15
C LEU A 22 2.40 -8.47 0.87
N ASP A 23 2.65 -8.19 2.16
CA ASP A 23 2.44 -9.14 3.25
C ASP A 23 0.99 -9.60 3.37
N ASN A 24 0.03 -8.69 3.17
CA ASN A 24 -1.39 -9.01 3.20
C ASN A 24 -1.79 -9.98 2.07
N HIS A 25 -1.37 -9.73 0.82
CA HIS A 25 -1.79 -10.50 -0.34
C HIS A 25 -0.88 -11.67 -0.70
N LEU A 26 0.42 -11.50 -0.54
CA LEU A 26 1.45 -12.42 -1.02
C LEU A 26 2.44 -12.83 0.06
N GLY A 27 2.26 -12.38 1.31
CA GLY A 27 3.16 -12.72 2.41
C GLY A 27 3.33 -14.22 2.62
N HIS A 28 2.32 -15.03 2.28
CA HIS A 28 2.34 -16.49 2.34
C HIS A 28 2.67 -17.18 0.99
N LEU A 29 3.19 -16.44 0.01
CA LEU A 29 3.42 -16.98 -1.35
C LEU A 29 4.46 -18.10 -1.36
N TYR A 30 5.57 -17.94 -0.63
CA TYR A 30 6.65 -18.90 -0.56
C TYR A 30 7.07 -19.14 0.89
N GLY A 31 7.20 -20.43 1.23
CA GLY A 31 7.77 -20.90 2.49
C GLY A 31 9.23 -21.34 2.35
N PRO A 32 9.87 -21.73 3.45
CA PRO A 32 11.24 -22.23 3.45
C PRO A 32 11.45 -23.43 2.52
N GLU A 33 10.44 -24.25 2.33
CA GLU A 33 10.44 -25.44 1.47
C GLU A 33 10.49 -25.14 -0.03
N ASP A 34 10.09 -23.94 -0.44
CA ASP A 34 10.09 -23.53 -1.85
C ASP A 34 11.49 -23.19 -2.38
N GLY A 35 12.48 -23.04 -1.48
CA GLY A 35 13.87 -22.72 -1.85
C GLY A 35 14.00 -21.38 -2.61
N LYS A 36 13.11 -20.45 -2.34
CA LYS A 36 13.09 -19.10 -2.91
C LYS A 36 13.65 -18.09 -1.91
N THR A 37 14.33 -17.08 -2.42
CA THR A 37 14.59 -15.86 -1.67
C THR A 37 13.36 -14.97 -1.84
N PHE A 38 12.59 -14.81 -0.77
CA PHE A 38 11.35 -14.05 -0.79
C PHE A 38 11.08 -13.44 0.59
N GLU A 39 10.79 -12.16 0.62
CA GLU A 39 10.55 -11.40 1.86
C GLU A 39 9.08 -11.50 2.29
N GLY A 40 8.64 -12.73 2.62
CA GLY A 40 7.29 -13.03 3.09
C GLY A 40 7.17 -13.06 4.62
N VAL A 41 6.02 -13.56 5.11
CA VAL A 41 5.68 -13.62 6.54
C VAL A 41 5.87 -14.99 7.18
N ILE A 42 6.01 -16.06 6.39
CA ILE A 42 6.09 -17.43 6.88
C ILE A 42 7.33 -17.61 7.77
N GLY A 43 7.11 -18.15 8.98
CA GLY A 43 8.18 -18.40 9.95
C GLY A 43 8.63 -17.16 10.74
N LYS A 44 8.00 -16.01 10.54
CA LYS A 44 8.25 -14.79 11.30
C LYS A 44 7.22 -14.64 12.43
N ASP A 45 7.66 -14.15 13.59
CA ASP A 45 6.80 -13.75 14.71
C ASP A 45 6.52 -12.25 14.60
N LEU A 46 5.51 -11.90 13.83
CA LEU A 46 5.15 -10.51 13.52
C LEU A 46 4.00 -10.05 14.41
N SER A 47 4.19 -8.91 15.04
CA SER A 47 3.16 -8.29 15.86
C SER A 47 3.35 -6.78 15.95
N ASN A 48 2.28 -6.06 16.25
CA ASN A 48 2.34 -4.64 16.58
C ASN A 48 1.87 -4.40 18.03
N PRO A 49 2.46 -3.44 18.75
CA PRO A 49 2.02 -3.09 20.09
C PRO A 49 0.64 -2.44 20.08
N ILE A 50 -0.11 -2.64 21.16
CA ILE A 50 -1.37 -1.94 21.42
C ILE A 50 -1.03 -0.71 22.27
N PRO A 51 -1.40 0.52 21.84
CA PRO A 51 -1.11 1.70 22.62
C PRO A 51 -1.92 1.72 23.95
N GLU A 52 -1.33 2.21 25.04
CA GLU A 52 -1.94 2.23 26.37
C GLU A 52 -3.31 2.94 26.42
N TRP A 53 -3.54 3.89 25.53
CA TRP A 53 -4.80 4.64 25.46
C TRP A 53 -5.90 3.92 24.65
N ALA A 54 -5.59 2.77 24.04
CA ALA A 54 -6.57 1.99 23.29
C ALA A 54 -7.48 1.19 24.22
N GLU A 55 -8.70 0.94 23.79
CA GLU A 55 -9.56 -0.05 24.43
C GLU A 55 -8.87 -1.43 24.41
N HIS A 56 -8.98 -2.18 25.48
CA HIS A 56 -8.31 -3.49 25.68
C HIS A 56 -6.77 -3.46 25.70
N GLY A 57 -6.13 -2.29 25.64
CA GLY A 57 -4.67 -2.17 25.70
C GLY A 57 -4.05 -2.69 26.99
N ALA A 58 -4.75 -2.60 28.13
CA ALA A 58 -4.29 -3.11 29.42
C ALA A 58 -4.32 -4.64 29.53
N GLU A 59 -5.20 -5.32 28.80
CA GLU A 59 -5.36 -6.78 28.85
C GLU A 59 -4.44 -7.50 27.87
N ARG A 60 -4.15 -6.87 26.73
CA ARG A 60 -3.28 -7.40 25.67
C ARG A 60 -2.21 -6.37 25.34
N GLN A 61 -0.99 -6.84 25.11
CA GLN A 61 0.13 -5.96 24.82
C GLN A 61 0.36 -5.79 23.32
N THR A 62 -0.01 -6.79 22.52
CA THR A 62 0.26 -6.81 21.08
C THR A 62 -0.89 -7.43 20.29
N VAL A 63 -0.94 -7.09 19.01
CA VAL A 63 -1.75 -7.78 18.00
C VAL A 63 -0.81 -8.58 17.10
N PRO A 64 -0.88 -9.92 17.11
CA PRO A 64 -0.09 -10.74 16.22
C PRO A 64 -0.62 -10.68 14.79
N PHE A 65 0.27 -10.89 13.81
CA PHE A 65 -0.13 -11.08 12.42
C PHE A 65 -0.79 -12.47 12.26
N THR A 66 -1.97 -12.50 11.65
CA THR A 66 -2.76 -13.73 11.50
C THR A 66 -3.34 -13.87 10.09
N VAL A 67 -3.79 -15.09 9.76
CA VAL A 67 -4.52 -15.34 8.52
C VAL A 67 -5.99 -15.00 8.66
N THR A 68 -6.58 -14.44 7.61
CA THR A 68 -8.03 -14.18 7.52
C THR A 68 -8.60 -14.66 6.19
N ASP A 69 -9.89 -14.95 6.17
CA ASP A 69 -10.71 -15.20 4.97
C ASP A 69 -11.70 -14.05 4.69
N GLU A 70 -11.72 -13.05 5.56
CA GLU A 70 -12.55 -11.85 5.41
C GLU A 70 -11.99 -10.92 4.33
N MET A 71 -12.66 -10.89 3.17
CA MET A 71 -12.21 -10.09 2.02
C MET A 71 -12.45 -8.59 2.18
N ASP A 72 -13.33 -8.18 3.08
CA ASP A 72 -13.64 -6.78 3.40
C ASP A 72 -12.75 -6.20 4.52
N ALA A 73 -11.87 -7.00 5.12
CA ALA A 73 -10.96 -6.54 6.17
C ALA A 73 -9.73 -5.83 5.58
N PRO A 74 -9.24 -4.75 6.20
CA PRO A 74 -9.85 -4.03 7.31
C PRO A 74 -11.03 -3.15 6.87
N ASN A 75 -12.00 -2.97 7.76
CA ASN A 75 -13.15 -2.10 7.54
C ASN A 75 -13.43 -1.27 8.81
N PRO A 76 -13.37 0.09 8.77
CA PRO A 76 -13.05 0.93 7.61
C PRO A 76 -11.64 0.72 7.06
N ASP A 77 -11.34 1.32 5.90
CA ASP A 77 -10.01 1.28 5.30
C ASP A 77 -8.97 1.99 6.19
N SER A 78 -7.71 1.65 6.04
CA SER A 78 -6.63 2.28 6.81
C SER A 78 -6.27 3.66 6.25
N GLY A 79 -5.71 4.52 7.09
CA GLY A 79 -5.17 5.81 6.65
C GLY A 79 -4.00 5.64 5.68
N GLU A 80 -3.95 6.48 4.64
CA GLU A 80 -2.94 6.40 3.57
C GLU A 80 -2.16 7.70 3.35
N GLU A 81 -2.53 8.81 4.00
CA GLU A 81 -1.79 10.06 3.94
C GLU A 81 -0.41 9.92 4.60
N TYR A 82 0.51 10.81 4.25
CA TYR A 82 1.89 10.73 4.75
C TYR A 82 2.00 10.77 6.29
N PHE A 83 1.10 11.42 6.98
CA PHE A 83 1.10 11.44 8.46
C PHE A 83 0.60 10.12 9.05
N HIS A 84 -0.28 9.39 8.38
CA HIS A 84 -0.62 8.01 8.73
C HIS A 84 0.58 7.10 8.51
N THR A 85 1.23 7.21 7.35
CA THR A 85 2.43 6.44 7.04
C THR A 85 3.56 6.71 8.05
N ASN A 86 3.73 7.96 8.52
CA ASN A 86 4.68 8.26 9.60
C ASN A 86 4.33 7.48 10.87
N THR A 87 3.06 7.46 11.27
CA THR A 87 2.63 6.68 12.44
C THR A 87 2.87 5.19 12.24
N GLN A 88 2.51 4.65 11.07
CA GLN A 88 2.67 3.22 10.74
C GLN A 88 4.12 2.77 10.78
N LEU A 89 5.03 3.56 10.19
CA LEU A 89 6.44 3.22 10.10
C LEU A 89 7.21 3.43 11.40
N TYR A 90 6.88 4.47 12.18
CA TYR A 90 7.70 4.93 13.30
C TYR A 90 6.97 4.89 14.65
N ASN A 91 5.73 4.44 14.67
CA ASN A 91 4.84 4.48 15.85
C ASN A 91 4.79 5.86 16.52
N THR A 92 4.86 6.91 15.71
CA THR A 92 4.82 8.31 16.15
C THR A 92 3.45 8.89 15.87
N LEU A 93 2.71 9.18 16.93
CA LEU A 93 1.39 9.81 16.87
C LEU A 93 1.34 11.00 17.81
N ASP A 94 1.27 12.19 17.26
CA ASP A 94 1.11 13.41 18.07
C ASP A 94 -0.25 13.38 18.80
N GLU A 95 -0.25 13.65 20.09
CA GLU A 95 -1.45 13.60 20.93
C GLU A 95 -2.57 14.50 20.39
N HIS A 96 -2.23 15.67 19.88
CA HIS A 96 -3.21 16.58 19.31
C HIS A 96 -3.72 16.17 17.91
N ASN A 97 -3.07 15.22 17.24
CA ASN A 97 -3.51 14.64 15.98
C ASN A 97 -4.27 13.33 16.15
N ARG A 98 -4.21 12.74 17.35
CA ARG A 98 -4.93 11.52 17.66
C ARG A 98 -6.43 11.71 17.50
N PHE A 99 -7.09 10.78 16.80
CA PHE A 99 -8.55 10.79 16.55
C PHE A 99 -9.04 11.94 15.67
N LYS A 100 -8.18 12.53 14.86
CA LYS A 100 -8.59 13.55 13.89
C LYS A 100 -8.80 12.97 12.51
N LEU A 101 -9.81 13.48 11.82
CA LEU A 101 -9.97 13.27 10.37
C LEU A 101 -8.76 13.84 9.62
N ALA A 102 -8.46 13.27 8.47
CA ALA A 102 -7.28 13.60 7.67
C ALA A 102 -7.12 15.10 7.38
N ASP A 103 -8.21 15.80 7.10
CA ASP A 103 -8.23 17.23 6.81
C ASP A 103 -8.01 18.14 8.04
N ALA A 104 -8.13 17.56 9.24
CA ALA A 104 -7.93 18.24 10.52
C ALA A 104 -6.55 17.99 11.15
N VAL A 105 -5.76 17.09 10.59
CA VAL A 105 -4.40 16.81 11.06
C VAL A 105 -3.50 18.02 10.77
N THR A 106 -2.70 18.39 11.75
CA THR A 106 -1.82 19.57 11.68
C THR A 106 -0.37 19.22 12.02
N ALA A 107 0.53 20.19 11.76
CA ALA A 107 1.94 20.04 12.12
C ALA A 107 2.12 19.60 13.59
N PRO A 108 3.08 18.74 13.89
CA PRO A 108 4.15 18.24 13.01
C PRO A 108 3.77 17.04 12.13
N TRP A 109 2.48 16.72 11.92
CA TRP A 109 1.98 15.65 11.05
C TRP A 109 2.57 14.27 11.38
N ASN A 110 2.72 13.95 12.65
CA ASN A 110 3.28 12.69 13.15
C ASN A 110 4.70 12.39 12.62
N VAL A 111 5.45 13.43 12.22
CA VAL A 111 6.81 13.28 11.72
C VAL A 111 7.72 12.81 12.86
N PRO A 112 8.46 11.70 12.69
CA PRO A 112 9.37 11.21 13.71
C PRO A 112 10.55 12.18 13.93
N PRO A 113 11.23 12.11 15.07
CA PRO A 113 12.46 12.85 15.29
C PRO A 113 13.49 12.56 14.19
N ARG A 114 14.29 13.58 13.83
CA ARG A 114 15.30 13.42 12.77
C ARG A 114 16.29 12.31 13.11
N GLY A 115 16.49 11.38 12.20
CA GLY A 115 17.39 10.24 12.35
C GLY A 115 16.75 9.03 13.02
N SER A 116 15.44 9.02 13.20
CA SER A 116 14.72 7.82 13.62
C SER A 116 14.77 6.76 12.50
N GLU A 117 14.94 5.50 12.91
CA GLU A 117 14.81 4.37 12.01
C GLU A 117 13.36 3.84 12.05
N PRO A 118 12.81 3.36 10.94
CA PRO A 118 11.47 2.78 10.91
C PRO A 118 11.41 1.50 11.77
N THR A 119 10.49 1.47 12.71
CA THR A 119 10.26 0.30 13.58
C THR A 119 9.21 -0.66 13.03
N MET A 120 8.38 -0.18 12.09
CA MET A 120 7.28 -0.94 11.46
C MET A 120 6.26 -1.48 12.46
N ASP A 121 6.07 -0.80 13.58
CA ASP A 121 5.23 -1.24 14.70
C ASP A 121 4.06 -0.30 15.04
N GLY A 122 3.78 0.68 14.18
CA GLY A 122 2.72 1.66 14.38
C GLY A 122 1.41 1.39 13.63
N PHE A 123 1.25 0.26 12.93
CA PHE A 123 0.04 -0.02 12.14
C PHE A 123 -1.22 -0.10 13.01
N VAL A 124 -1.15 -0.75 14.16
CA VAL A 124 -2.26 -0.84 15.12
C VAL A 124 -2.58 0.53 15.71
N THR A 125 -1.55 1.29 16.10
CA THR A 125 -1.70 2.66 16.65
C THR A 125 -2.42 3.58 15.66
N ASP A 126 -1.97 3.58 14.41
CA ASP A 126 -2.56 4.39 13.36
C ASP A 126 -4.00 3.97 13.05
N TYR A 127 -4.23 2.66 12.92
CA TYR A 127 -5.55 2.14 12.59
C TYR A 127 -6.60 2.45 13.66
N ILE A 128 -6.27 2.33 14.96
CA ILE A 128 -7.18 2.71 16.05
C ILE A 128 -7.52 4.21 15.98
N SER A 129 -6.52 5.05 15.71
CA SER A 129 -6.73 6.49 15.57
C SER A 129 -7.63 6.84 14.39
N THR A 130 -7.36 6.24 13.22
CA THR A 130 -8.15 6.42 11.98
C THR A 130 -9.57 5.94 12.17
N PHE A 131 -9.76 4.70 12.64
CA PHE A 131 -11.09 4.16 12.92
C PHE A 131 -11.88 5.07 13.86
N THR A 132 -11.26 5.54 14.95
CA THR A 132 -11.94 6.40 15.91
C THR A 132 -12.37 7.73 15.29
N SER A 133 -11.56 8.31 14.41
CA SER A 133 -11.90 9.56 13.73
C SER A 133 -13.05 9.41 12.74
N GLU A 134 -13.12 8.29 12.04
CA GLU A 134 -14.12 8.03 10.99
C GLU A 134 -15.44 7.52 11.56
N VAL A 135 -15.38 6.61 12.54
CA VAL A 135 -16.57 5.95 13.09
C VAL A 135 -17.14 6.69 14.31
N GLY A 136 -16.33 7.54 14.96
CA GLY A 136 -16.75 8.34 16.12
C GLY A 136 -16.75 7.58 17.46
N ARG A 137 -16.14 6.39 17.51
CA ARG A 137 -15.89 5.60 18.73
C ARG A 137 -14.59 4.82 18.60
N GLN A 138 -14.01 4.41 19.69
CA GLN A 138 -12.87 3.48 19.63
C GLN A 138 -13.30 2.09 19.12
N PRO A 139 -12.45 1.42 18.34
CA PRO A 139 -12.66 0.05 17.90
C PRO A 139 -12.48 -0.94 19.07
N THR A 140 -13.12 -2.09 18.99
CA THR A 140 -12.81 -3.25 19.81
C THR A 140 -11.49 -3.90 19.38
N TYR A 141 -10.98 -4.84 20.19
CA TYR A 141 -9.78 -5.60 19.80
C TYR A 141 -9.95 -6.30 18.45
N GLU A 142 -11.07 -6.94 18.23
CA GLU A 142 -11.36 -7.67 16.99
C GLU A 142 -11.41 -6.74 15.78
N GLU A 143 -11.93 -5.53 15.95
CA GLU A 143 -12.01 -4.52 14.90
C GLU A 143 -10.62 -3.99 14.51
N TYR A 144 -9.76 -3.66 15.46
CA TYR A 144 -8.44 -3.15 15.09
C TYR A 144 -7.41 -4.25 14.77
N ALA A 145 -7.63 -5.48 15.24
CA ALA A 145 -6.76 -6.60 14.87
C ALA A 145 -6.80 -6.93 13.36
N GLN A 146 -7.84 -6.52 12.65
CA GLN A 146 -7.97 -6.70 11.21
C GLN A 146 -6.79 -6.12 10.41
N ILE A 147 -6.16 -5.04 10.91
CA ILE A 147 -5.02 -4.43 10.20
C ILE A 147 -3.80 -5.35 10.16
N MET A 148 -3.72 -6.31 11.08
CA MET A 148 -2.63 -7.27 11.21
C MET A 148 -3.02 -8.63 10.63
N THR A 149 -3.66 -8.65 9.47
CA THR A 149 -4.09 -9.88 8.82
C THR A 149 -3.58 -9.99 7.38
N GLY A 150 -3.48 -11.21 6.89
CA GLY A 150 -3.12 -11.51 5.51
C GLY A 150 -3.80 -12.78 4.98
N TYR A 151 -3.68 -12.98 3.68
CA TYR A 151 -4.29 -14.10 2.97
C TYR A 151 -3.26 -15.18 2.66
N THR A 152 -3.75 -16.42 2.58
CA THR A 152 -2.97 -17.53 2.02
C THR A 152 -3.20 -17.64 0.50
N PRO A 153 -2.37 -18.43 -0.22
CA PRO A 153 -2.59 -18.69 -1.65
C PRO A 153 -3.98 -19.26 -1.99
N GLU A 154 -4.61 -19.97 -1.05
CA GLU A 154 -5.96 -20.52 -1.22
C GLU A 154 -7.03 -19.44 -1.20
N HIS A 155 -6.84 -18.37 -0.42
CA HIS A 155 -7.79 -17.25 -0.33
C HIS A 155 -7.73 -16.35 -1.56
N VAL A 156 -6.54 -16.14 -2.14
CA VAL A 156 -6.32 -15.30 -3.33
C VAL A 156 -5.57 -16.07 -4.43
N PRO A 157 -6.16 -17.16 -4.96
CA PRO A 157 -5.46 -18.13 -5.79
C PRO A 157 -5.01 -17.58 -7.15
N VAL A 158 -5.77 -16.67 -7.74
CA VAL A 158 -5.43 -16.10 -9.05
C VAL A 158 -4.16 -15.23 -8.95
N LEU A 159 -4.10 -14.34 -7.97
CA LEU A 159 -2.95 -13.46 -7.75
C LEU A 159 -1.70 -14.27 -7.42
N ASN A 160 -1.81 -15.21 -6.48
CA ASN A 160 -0.69 -16.10 -6.09
C ASN A 160 -0.26 -17.00 -7.26
N GLY A 161 -1.20 -17.50 -8.05
CA GLY A 161 -0.91 -18.28 -9.25
C GLY A 161 -0.12 -17.50 -10.29
N LEU A 162 -0.49 -16.24 -10.55
CA LEU A 162 0.25 -15.35 -11.45
C LEU A 162 1.66 -15.05 -10.91
N ALA A 163 1.78 -14.73 -9.62
CA ALA A 163 3.06 -14.47 -8.99
C ALA A 163 4.01 -15.67 -9.09
N ARG A 164 3.50 -16.90 -8.86
CA ARG A 164 4.27 -18.14 -8.98
C ARG A 164 4.65 -18.48 -10.43
N ALA A 165 3.74 -18.22 -11.37
CA ALA A 165 3.93 -18.58 -12.78
C ALA A 165 4.84 -17.62 -13.56
N PHE A 166 4.88 -16.36 -13.16
CA PHE A 166 5.61 -15.30 -13.85
C PHE A 166 6.67 -14.67 -12.95
N GLY A 167 6.45 -13.46 -12.47
CA GLY A 167 7.39 -12.74 -11.63
C GLY A 167 6.67 -11.92 -10.56
N VAL A 168 7.28 -11.83 -9.38
CA VAL A 168 6.84 -10.99 -8.27
C VAL A 168 8.03 -10.18 -7.77
N PHE A 169 7.76 -8.94 -7.39
CA PHE A 169 8.73 -8.05 -6.77
C PHE A 169 8.36 -7.88 -5.29
N ASP A 170 9.11 -8.50 -4.42
CA ASP A 170 8.94 -8.43 -2.97
C ASP A 170 9.64 -7.21 -2.33
N HIS A 171 10.54 -6.57 -3.06
CA HIS A 171 11.21 -5.33 -2.69
C HIS A 171 10.77 -4.15 -3.55
N TRP A 172 9.52 -4.11 -3.96
CA TRP A 172 8.94 -2.94 -4.62
C TRP A 172 8.35 -2.01 -3.56
N PHE A 173 9.11 -1.02 -3.17
CA PHE A 173 8.70 -0.03 -2.17
C PHE A 173 8.07 1.19 -2.83
N SER A 174 7.16 1.86 -2.08
CA SER A 174 6.65 3.16 -2.45
C SER A 174 7.78 4.19 -2.47
N GLU A 175 7.83 5.05 -3.48
CA GLU A 175 8.84 6.10 -3.58
C GLU A 175 8.64 7.21 -2.55
N ALA A 176 7.39 7.48 -2.19
CA ALA A 176 7.03 8.44 -1.16
C ALA A 176 6.12 7.78 -0.12
N PRO A 177 6.31 8.07 1.18
CA PRO A 177 5.48 7.56 2.26
C PRO A 177 4.12 8.27 2.29
N SER A 178 3.29 8.07 1.29
CA SER A 178 1.99 8.72 1.15
C SER A 178 1.12 8.00 0.10
N GLN A 179 0.09 8.67 -0.36
CA GLN A 179 -1.06 8.19 -1.12
C GLN A 179 -0.79 7.71 -2.55
N THR A 180 -1.87 7.30 -3.20
CA THR A 180 -1.91 6.62 -4.50
C THR A 180 -1.33 7.44 -5.66
N PHE A 181 -1.75 8.72 -5.83
CA PHE A 181 -1.45 9.46 -7.05
C PHE A 181 0.03 9.71 -7.25
N MET A 182 0.74 10.11 -6.20
CA MET A 182 2.17 10.36 -6.32
C MET A 182 2.96 9.07 -6.53
N ASN A 183 2.64 7.98 -5.84
CA ASN A 183 3.34 6.70 -6.02
C ASN A 183 3.08 6.12 -7.41
N ARG A 184 1.87 6.26 -7.95
CA ARG A 184 1.60 5.93 -9.35
C ARG A 184 2.31 6.85 -10.33
N SER A 185 2.46 8.13 -9.98
CA SER A 185 3.21 9.08 -10.80
C SER A 185 4.71 8.75 -10.85
N PHE A 186 5.30 8.38 -9.73
CA PHE A 186 6.68 7.89 -9.72
C PHE A 186 6.87 6.65 -10.57
N TRP A 187 5.96 5.70 -10.49
CA TRP A 187 6.00 4.51 -11.33
C TRP A 187 5.90 4.83 -12.83
N THR A 188 5.04 5.77 -13.21
CA THR A 188 4.78 6.09 -14.62
C THR A 188 5.72 7.12 -15.20
N ALA A 189 6.22 8.06 -14.41
CA ALA A 189 6.98 9.24 -14.89
C ALA A 189 8.28 9.50 -14.12
N GLY A 190 8.60 8.70 -13.09
CA GLY A 190 9.78 8.91 -12.24
C GLY A 190 9.73 10.17 -11.37
N THR A 191 8.57 10.82 -11.28
CA THR A 191 8.37 12.04 -10.48
C THR A 191 6.90 12.24 -10.16
N SER A 192 6.61 12.84 -9.00
CA SER A 192 5.27 13.34 -8.66
C SER A 192 5.04 14.80 -9.06
N SER A 193 5.97 15.43 -9.79
CA SER A 193 5.92 16.85 -10.13
C SER A 193 5.81 17.78 -8.90
N GLY A 194 6.33 17.32 -7.75
CA GLY A 194 6.29 18.05 -6.47
C GLY A 194 4.99 17.89 -5.67
N PHE A 195 4.05 17.09 -6.13
CA PHE A 195 2.87 16.76 -5.34
C PHE A 195 3.20 15.79 -4.21
N VAL A 196 2.53 15.95 -3.07
CA VAL A 196 2.72 15.13 -1.86
C VAL A 196 1.40 14.56 -1.32
N THR A 197 0.26 14.88 -1.94
CA THR A 197 -1.07 14.36 -1.59
C THR A 197 -1.93 14.18 -2.84
N ASN A 198 -3.00 13.38 -2.75
CA ASN A 198 -3.97 13.20 -3.82
C ASN A 198 -4.84 14.45 -4.06
N THR A 199 -4.92 15.34 -3.08
CA THR A 199 -5.81 16.51 -3.13
C THR A 199 -5.06 17.82 -3.39
N PRO A 200 -5.67 18.74 -4.15
CA PRO A 200 -6.91 18.57 -4.91
C PRO A 200 -6.69 17.81 -6.22
N ALA A 201 -7.48 16.79 -6.45
CA ALA A 201 -7.30 15.85 -7.55
C ALA A 201 -7.26 16.49 -8.94
N LEU A 202 -8.06 17.55 -9.19
CA LEU A 202 -8.04 18.28 -10.46
C LEU A 202 -6.71 18.98 -10.75
N LYS A 203 -5.92 19.28 -9.74
CA LYS A 203 -4.60 19.88 -9.91
C LYS A 203 -3.63 18.91 -10.59
N TRP A 204 -3.73 17.64 -10.26
CA TRP A 204 -2.93 16.58 -10.86
C TRP A 204 -3.08 16.53 -12.38
N THR A 205 -4.30 16.63 -12.89
CA THR A 205 -4.56 16.57 -14.34
C THR A 205 -4.00 17.77 -15.10
N ARG A 206 -3.76 18.89 -14.43
CA ARG A 206 -3.29 20.14 -15.05
C ARG A 206 -1.80 20.37 -14.90
N GLU A 207 -1.24 20.04 -13.75
CA GLU A 207 0.10 20.44 -13.34
C GLU A 207 1.10 19.27 -13.37
N ASN A 208 0.63 18.03 -13.37
CA ASN A 208 1.49 16.86 -13.51
C ASN A 208 1.81 16.62 -15.00
N THR A 209 2.79 17.36 -15.53
CA THR A 209 3.12 17.42 -16.95
C THR A 209 4.37 16.65 -17.34
N ALA A 210 4.92 15.84 -16.45
CA ALA A 210 6.10 15.02 -16.74
C ALA A 210 5.86 14.02 -17.86
N GLU A 211 6.87 13.77 -18.69
CA GLU A 211 6.86 12.72 -19.71
C GLU A 211 6.70 11.36 -19.02
N THR A 212 5.81 10.53 -19.55
CA THR A 212 5.48 9.22 -18.96
C THR A 212 6.14 8.07 -19.71
N LEU A 213 6.15 6.89 -19.11
CA LEU A 213 6.50 5.64 -19.77
C LEU A 213 5.65 5.43 -21.06
N PHE A 214 4.39 5.82 -21.03
CA PHE A 214 3.48 5.70 -22.17
C PHE A 214 3.92 6.59 -23.33
N ASP A 215 4.29 7.84 -23.05
CA ASP A 215 4.84 8.76 -24.05
C ASP A 215 6.13 8.20 -24.68
N ARG A 216 6.99 7.59 -23.87
CA ARG A 216 8.23 6.95 -24.32
C ARG A 216 7.97 5.74 -25.21
N LEU A 217 7.00 4.91 -24.85
CA LEU A 217 6.60 3.76 -25.68
C LEU A 217 6.10 4.23 -27.06
N GLU A 218 5.23 5.23 -27.10
CA GLU A 218 4.72 5.80 -28.35
C GLU A 218 5.83 6.40 -29.20
N ALA A 219 6.73 7.18 -28.61
CA ALA A 219 7.88 7.76 -29.31
C ALA A 219 8.79 6.69 -29.97
N HIS A 220 8.76 5.45 -29.46
CA HIS A 220 9.50 4.32 -30.01
C HIS A 220 8.62 3.36 -30.84
N GLY A 221 7.42 3.77 -31.21
CA GLY A 221 6.49 2.97 -32.02
C GLY A 221 6.01 1.69 -31.31
N ARG A 222 5.97 1.69 -29.98
CA ARG A 222 5.45 0.58 -29.18
C ARG A 222 4.01 0.85 -28.78
N THR A 223 3.19 -0.19 -28.81
CA THR A 223 1.80 -0.12 -28.37
C THR A 223 1.69 -0.40 -26.89
N TRP A 224 0.70 0.19 -26.25
CA TRP A 224 0.39 -0.07 -24.84
C TRP A 224 -1.12 -0.03 -24.62
N LYS A 225 -1.57 -0.60 -23.52
CA LYS A 225 -2.98 -0.56 -23.11
C LYS A 225 -3.10 -0.68 -21.59
N VAL A 226 -4.01 0.12 -21.02
CA VAL A 226 -4.40 0.01 -19.62
C VAL A 226 -5.75 -0.69 -19.53
N TYR A 227 -5.81 -1.76 -18.75
CA TYR A 227 -7.05 -2.50 -18.49
C TYR A 227 -7.63 -2.06 -17.16
N VAL A 228 -8.93 -1.83 -17.12
CA VAL A 228 -9.69 -1.47 -15.92
C VAL A 228 -10.93 -2.33 -15.83
N LEU A 229 -11.36 -2.63 -14.61
CA LEU A 229 -12.49 -3.52 -14.37
C LEU A 229 -13.82 -2.91 -14.82
N GLU A 230 -14.01 -1.60 -14.58
CA GLU A 230 -15.26 -0.90 -14.89
C GLU A 230 -15.06 0.11 -16.04
N PRO A 231 -15.78 -0.04 -17.16
CA PRO A 231 -15.63 0.86 -18.32
C PRO A 231 -15.96 2.33 -18.03
N ALA A 232 -16.77 2.61 -17.00
CA ALA A 232 -17.18 3.96 -16.62
C ALA A 232 -16.18 4.66 -15.69
N ARG A 233 -15.18 3.95 -15.16
CA ARG A 233 -14.15 4.51 -14.28
C ARG A 233 -12.82 4.53 -15.00
N VAL A 234 -12.27 5.71 -15.12
CA VAL A 234 -10.88 5.88 -15.57
C VAL A 234 -9.96 5.40 -14.43
N SER A 235 -8.97 4.57 -14.74
CA SER A 235 -7.98 4.21 -13.72
C SER A 235 -7.30 5.47 -13.19
N PHE A 236 -6.85 5.46 -11.93
CA PHE A 236 -6.08 6.60 -11.40
C PHE A 236 -4.85 6.90 -12.26
N THR A 237 -4.16 5.87 -12.75
CA THR A 237 -3.07 6.04 -13.72
C THR A 237 -3.54 6.75 -14.99
N GLY A 238 -4.68 6.34 -15.54
CA GLY A 238 -5.28 6.99 -16.71
C GLY A 238 -5.65 8.44 -16.41
N TRP A 239 -6.24 8.69 -15.26
CA TRP A 239 -6.71 10.03 -14.90
C TRP A 239 -5.57 11.03 -14.70
N ILE A 240 -4.52 10.65 -13.98
CA ILE A 240 -3.38 11.55 -13.68
C ILE A 240 -2.39 11.70 -14.85
N HIS A 241 -2.38 10.79 -15.82
CA HIS A 241 -1.38 10.77 -16.89
C HIS A 241 -1.94 10.69 -18.32
N ILE A 242 -3.10 10.09 -18.55
CA ILE A 242 -3.61 9.78 -19.88
C ILE A 242 -4.71 10.75 -20.34
N CYS A 243 -5.43 11.38 -19.42
CA CYS A 243 -6.47 12.37 -19.77
C CYS A 243 -5.92 13.71 -20.26
N ARG A 244 -4.72 13.72 -20.84
CA ARG A 244 -4.09 14.90 -21.47
C ARG A 244 -4.38 15.01 -22.97
N VAL A 245 -5.15 14.10 -23.52
CA VAL A 245 -5.50 14.06 -24.93
C VAL A 245 -6.84 14.73 -25.15
#